data_08f6f4d4ed21527656e7947f51425150
#
_entry.id   08f6f4d4ed21527656e7947f51425150
#
_cell.length_a   1.000
_cell.length_b   1.000
_cell.length_c   1.000
_cell.angle_alpha   90.00
_cell.angle_beta   90.00
_cell.angle_gamma   90.00
#
_symmetry.space_group_name_H-M   'P 1'
#
loop_
_entity.id
_entity.type
_entity.pdbx_description
1 polymer ?
#
loop_
_entity_poly.entity_id
_entity_poly.type
_entity_poly.pdbx_seq_one_letter_code
_entity_poly.pdbx_strand_id
1 'polypeptide(L)'
;MNALMLDLPLVLCLTSVGFYLFCIFSAVCHFSKRKESGKETEFLPPISILKSVCGADAKVYDDLASFCRQDYPLVQLLLGFQDARDPVIPVIRRLMLDFPEMDIRMVLCGRKMGINPKISNLIQVEGQAKHPFLLICDSDIRVGRDYLRRVIWPLRRREVGAVTCMCHALSKGMIGTLEALWESTEFCPHVLAASRLEGIRFGLGSTIVVKREALERIGGLSSIADYLADDYFLGNRIVQAGYRVVLSDVVVEHGLSIRSFGELVLRQIRWNRGIRVCRPWGYRGLLLTYGIPAGLLFLILSGGTLTGWIVFGATASARLAMAYVVGARFLNDRSARSFLWAVPLLDLMSFVLWAFSLVGNTVYWRGRTFKLTREGKLSPILPEGAVSIEVKEPYETASAVTR
;
A
#
# COMPACT_ATOMS: atom_id res chain seq x y z
N MET A 1 -18.45 -18.17 37.86
CA MET A 1 -17.90 -17.82 36.53
C MET A 1 -16.44 -18.25 36.55
N ASN A 2 -15.99 -19.12 35.63
CA ASN A 2 -14.65 -19.69 35.67
C ASN A 2 -13.60 -18.61 35.48
N ALA A 3 -12.59 -18.54 36.35
CA ALA A 3 -11.47 -17.60 36.24
C ALA A 3 -10.87 -17.57 34.80
N LEU A 4 -10.78 -18.72 34.15
CA LEU A 4 -10.30 -18.90 32.79
C LEU A 4 -11.06 -18.04 31.73
N MET A 5 -12.35 -17.73 31.97
CA MET A 5 -13.15 -16.90 31.03
C MET A 5 -12.75 -15.40 31.05
N LEU A 6 -12.21 -14.93 32.17
CA LEU A 6 -11.72 -13.56 32.29
C LEU A 6 -10.24 -13.43 31.91
N ASP A 7 -9.45 -14.48 32.10
CA ASP A 7 -8.02 -14.46 31.85
C ASP A 7 -7.69 -14.21 30.38
N LEU A 8 -8.38 -14.87 29.44
CA LEU A 8 -8.12 -14.72 28.01
C LEU A 8 -8.35 -13.28 27.51
N PRO A 9 -9.51 -12.64 27.74
CA PRO A 9 -9.70 -11.25 27.33
C PRO A 9 -8.74 -10.28 28.02
N LEU A 10 -8.38 -10.53 29.28
CA LEU A 10 -7.39 -9.71 29.97
C LEU A 10 -6.01 -9.80 29.34
N VAL A 11 -5.55 -11.02 29.01
CA VAL A 11 -4.28 -11.23 28.29
C VAL A 11 -4.31 -10.52 26.93
N LEU A 12 -5.42 -10.58 26.20
CA LEU A 12 -5.59 -9.86 24.94
C LEU A 12 -5.53 -8.34 25.13
N CYS A 13 -6.11 -7.79 26.21
CA CYS A 13 -5.99 -6.36 26.53
C CYS A 13 -4.53 -5.98 26.81
N LEU A 14 -3.84 -6.74 27.66
CA LEU A 14 -2.45 -6.47 28.03
C LEU A 14 -1.51 -6.53 26.81
N THR A 15 -1.66 -7.56 25.96
CA THR A 15 -0.87 -7.69 24.73
C THR A 15 -1.16 -6.58 23.74
N SER A 16 -2.43 -6.16 23.61
CA SER A 16 -2.81 -5.02 22.74
C SER A 16 -2.21 -3.71 23.26
N VAL A 17 -2.27 -3.45 24.57
CA VAL A 17 -1.63 -2.25 25.16
C VAL A 17 -0.12 -2.26 24.90
N GLY A 18 0.54 -3.38 25.15
CA GLY A 18 1.96 -3.55 24.83
C GLY A 18 2.27 -3.26 23.36
N PHE A 19 1.44 -3.76 22.44
CA PHE A 19 1.56 -3.50 21.01
C PHE A 19 1.36 -2.02 20.67
N TYR A 20 0.37 -1.34 21.25
CA TYR A 20 0.13 0.09 21.01
C TYR A 20 1.32 0.95 21.45
N LEU A 21 1.88 0.67 22.62
CA LEU A 21 3.07 1.34 23.12
C LEU A 21 4.28 1.07 22.20
N PHE A 22 4.42 -0.16 21.71
CA PHE A 22 5.45 -0.54 20.76
C PHE A 22 5.31 0.18 19.40
N CYS A 23 4.08 0.38 18.91
CA CYS A 23 3.83 1.19 17.70
C CYS A 23 4.25 2.65 17.90
N ILE A 24 3.91 3.25 19.05
CA ILE A 24 4.35 4.62 19.40
C ILE A 24 5.87 4.70 19.41
N PHE A 25 6.54 3.78 20.11
CA PHE A 25 8.00 3.69 20.16
C PHE A 25 8.60 3.56 18.75
N SER A 26 8.04 2.68 17.92
CA SER A 26 8.49 2.46 16.55
C SER A 26 8.37 3.71 15.69
N ALA A 27 7.27 4.46 15.83
CA ALA A 27 7.05 5.71 15.14
C ALA A 27 8.07 6.78 15.57
N VAL A 28 8.27 6.94 16.88
CA VAL A 28 9.29 7.87 17.42
C VAL A 28 10.66 7.53 16.86
N CYS A 29 11.08 6.27 16.90
CA CYS A 29 12.39 5.84 16.38
C CYS A 29 12.51 6.05 14.87
N HIS A 30 11.43 5.82 14.09
CA HIS A 30 11.45 5.97 12.64
C HIS A 30 11.60 7.44 12.24
N PHE A 31 10.76 8.31 12.77
CA PHE A 31 10.73 9.73 12.38
C PHE A 31 11.81 10.59 13.07
N SER A 32 12.36 10.16 14.20
CA SER A 32 13.48 10.87 14.85
C SER A 32 14.77 10.83 14.04
N LYS A 33 14.96 9.84 13.17
CA LYS A 33 16.11 9.73 12.27
C LYS A 33 16.15 10.76 11.14
N ARG A 34 15.10 11.59 11.01
CA ARG A 34 14.93 12.64 9.99
C ARG A 34 16.02 13.73 10.00
N LYS A 35 16.91 13.75 10.99
CA LYS A 35 17.92 14.82 11.16
C LYS A 35 19.17 14.74 10.26
N GLU A 36 19.31 13.72 9.40
CA GLU A 36 20.44 13.66 8.44
C GLU A 36 20.18 14.39 7.12
N SER A 37 19.15 15.19 7.04
CA SER A 37 18.58 15.90 5.86
C SER A 37 19.43 17.04 5.29
N GLY A 38 20.72 16.94 5.19
CA GLY A 38 21.56 17.96 4.51
C GLY A 38 22.38 17.42 3.35
N LYS A 39 22.52 16.09 3.27
CA LYS A 39 23.38 15.41 2.29
C LYS A 39 22.62 14.81 1.08
N GLU A 40 21.30 14.95 1.05
CA GLU A 40 20.42 14.40 0.00
C GLU A 40 20.65 15.05 -1.38
N THR A 41 21.41 16.12 -1.43
CA THR A 41 21.73 16.84 -2.67
C THR A 41 22.89 16.24 -3.47
N GLU A 42 23.64 15.30 -2.90
CA GLU A 42 24.85 14.73 -3.53
C GLU A 42 24.56 13.51 -4.43
N PHE A 43 23.40 12.85 -4.27
CA PHE A 43 23.04 11.66 -5.02
C PHE A 43 21.71 11.87 -5.76
N LEU A 44 21.81 12.32 -7.02
CA LEU A 44 20.68 12.67 -7.88
C LEU A 44 20.74 11.93 -9.22
N PRO A 45 20.75 10.60 -9.24
CA PRO A 45 20.78 9.84 -10.47
C PRO A 45 19.48 10.02 -11.24
N PRO A 46 19.50 9.87 -12.58
CA PRO A 46 18.29 9.99 -13.41
C PRO A 46 17.27 8.91 -13.06
N ILE A 47 15.97 9.29 -13.07
CA ILE A 47 14.85 8.44 -12.67
C ILE A 47 13.71 8.44 -13.70
N SER A 48 13.15 7.24 -13.96
CA SER A 48 11.89 7.10 -14.74
C SER A 48 10.74 6.78 -13.80
N ILE A 49 9.69 7.58 -13.86
CA ILE A 49 8.46 7.43 -13.09
C ILE A 49 7.43 6.69 -13.94
N LEU A 50 6.95 5.55 -13.44
CA LEU A 50 6.02 4.66 -14.11
C LEU A 50 4.66 4.71 -13.41
N LYS A 51 3.63 5.20 -14.09
CA LYS A 51 2.26 5.23 -13.57
C LYS A 51 1.29 4.54 -14.52
N SER A 52 0.47 3.63 -13.99
CA SER A 52 -0.71 3.11 -14.68
C SER A 52 -1.89 4.01 -14.36
N VAL A 53 -2.43 4.69 -15.35
CA VAL A 53 -3.52 5.66 -15.21
C VAL A 53 -4.79 5.16 -15.87
N CYS A 54 -5.96 5.51 -15.32
CA CYS A 54 -7.27 5.14 -15.86
C CYS A 54 -8.33 6.10 -15.32
N GLY A 55 -9.10 6.70 -16.21
CA GLY A 55 -10.12 7.67 -15.86
C GLY A 55 -9.55 9.04 -15.47
N ALA A 56 -10.42 10.04 -15.40
CA ALA A 56 -10.06 11.38 -14.97
C ALA A 56 -10.99 11.82 -13.83
N ASP A 57 -10.51 11.76 -12.61
CA ASP A 57 -11.15 12.44 -11.49
C ASP A 57 -10.71 13.90 -11.39
N ALA A 58 -11.37 14.65 -10.49
CA ALA A 58 -11.12 16.09 -10.35
C ALA A 58 -9.71 16.45 -9.87
N LYS A 59 -8.92 15.48 -9.38
CA LYS A 59 -7.59 15.71 -8.79
C LYS A 59 -6.44 15.15 -9.63
N VAL A 60 -6.73 14.31 -10.63
CA VAL A 60 -5.71 13.58 -11.40
C VAL A 60 -4.66 14.51 -12.01
N TYR A 61 -5.05 15.71 -12.46
CA TYR A 61 -4.10 16.68 -12.96
C TYR A 61 -3.10 17.13 -11.88
N ASP A 62 -3.59 17.53 -10.71
CA ASP A 62 -2.74 18.00 -9.62
C ASP A 62 -1.82 16.90 -9.08
N ASP A 63 -2.32 15.66 -9.02
CA ASP A 63 -1.57 14.51 -8.55
C ASP A 63 -0.41 14.20 -9.54
N LEU A 64 -0.67 14.19 -10.84
CA LEU A 64 0.35 14.03 -11.87
C LEU A 64 1.32 15.22 -11.90
N ALA A 65 0.82 16.47 -11.84
CA ALA A 65 1.64 17.68 -11.84
C ALA A 65 2.59 17.77 -10.65
N SER A 66 2.26 17.13 -9.51
CA SER A 66 3.16 17.07 -8.36
C SER A 66 4.49 16.39 -8.66
N PHE A 67 4.50 15.44 -9.59
CA PHE A 67 5.72 14.78 -10.07
C PHE A 67 6.48 15.61 -11.11
N CYS A 68 5.82 16.52 -11.81
CA CYS A 68 6.46 17.47 -12.74
C CYS A 68 7.12 18.65 -11.99
N ARG A 69 6.66 18.95 -10.77
CA ARG A 69 7.16 20.07 -9.95
C ARG A 69 8.26 19.67 -8.97
N GLN A 70 8.91 18.52 -9.21
CA GLN A 70 9.98 18.05 -8.33
C GLN A 70 11.25 18.89 -8.48
N ASP A 71 11.89 19.20 -7.37
CA ASP A 71 13.24 19.76 -7.35
C ASP A 71 14.26 18.63 -7.61
N TYR A 72 14.31 18.18 -8.87
CA TYR A 72 15.13 17.06 -9.30
C TYR A 72 15.60 17.25 -10.76
N PRO A 73 16.89 17.00 -11.07
CA PRO A 73 17.47 17.45 -12.34
C PRO A 73 17.01 16.65 -13.56
N LEU A 74 16.82 15.35 -13.44
CA LEU A 74 16.56 14.48 -14.60
C LEU A 74 15.49 13.43 -14.29
N VAL A 75 14.27 13.74 -14.77
CA VAL A 75 13.06 12.93 -14.52
C VAL A 75 12.39 12.62 -15.86
N GLN A 76 12.04 11.36 -16.04
CA GLN A 76 11.13 10.91 -17.10
C GLN A 76 9.81 10.48 -16.48
N LEU A 77 8.66 10.92 -17.01
CA LEU A 77 7.33 10.52 -16.57
C LEU A 77 6.62 9.71 -17.65
N LEU A 78 6.33 8.46 -17.36
CA LEU A 78 5.69 7.51 -18.26
C LEU A 78 4.29 7.17 -17.75
N LEU A 79 3.26 7.46 -18.55
CA LEU A 79 1.85 7.32 -18.21
C LEU A 79 1.21 6.27 -19.12
N GLY A 80 0.95 5.07 -18.54
CA GLY A 80 0.36 3.95 -19.27
C GLY A 80 -1.15 3.86 -19.07
N PHE A 81 -1.90 3.73 -20.16
CA PHE A 81 -3.36 3.57 -20.18
C PHE A 81 -3.77 2.53 -21.23
N GLN A 82 -4.95 1.89 -21.03
CA GLN A 82 -5.41 0.78 -21.89
C GLN A 82 -6.30 1.21 -23.05
N ASP A 83 -7.12 2.24 -22.87
CA ASP A 83 -8.09 2.69 -23.86
C ASP A 83 -7.63 4.01 -24.50
N ALA A 84 -7.53 4.02 -25.83
CA ALA A 84 -7.21 5.23 -26.61
C ALA A 84 -8.28 6.35 -26.46
N ARG A 85 -9.42 6.04 -25.85
CA ARG A 85 -10.50 7.00 -25.55
C ARG A 85 -10.61 7.30 -24.06
N ASP A 86 -9.62 6.90 -23.25
CA ASP A 86 -9.64 7.16 -21.81
C ASP A 86 -9.73 8.67 -21.52
N PRO A 87 -10.64 9.12 -20.64
CA PRO A 87 -10.79 10.53 -20.29
C PRO A 87 -9.55 11.15 -19.62
N VAL A 88 -8.56 10.35 -19.21
CA VAL A 88 -7.27 10.85 -18.70
C VAL A 88 -6.41 11.48 -19.81
N ILE A 89 -6.62 11.12 -21.08
CA ILE A 89 -5.76 11.58 -22.20
C ILE A 89 -5.74 13.11 -22.36
N PRO A 90 -6.86 13.83 -22.37
CA PRO A 90 -6.86 15.29 -22.39
C PRO A 90 -6.09 15.90 -21.22
N VAL A 91 -6.16 15.28 -20.03
CA VAL A 91 -5.44 15.73 -18.82
C VAL A 91 -3.93 15.60 -19.03
N ILE A 92 -3.47 14.46 -19.56
CA ILE A 92 -2.05 14.24 -19.85
C ILE A 92 -1.54 15.21 -20.92
N ARG A 93 -2.32 15.44 -21.97
CA ARG A 93 -1.96 16.43 -23.03
C ARG A 93 -1.79 17.84 -22.45
N ARG A 94 -2.70 18.25 -21.55
CA ARG A 94 -2.58 19.51 -20.83
C ARG A 94 -1.29 19.53 -19.98
N LEU A 95 -1.01 18.45 -19.26
CA LEU A 95 0.21 18.34 -18.46
C LEU A 95 1.48 18.50 -19.32
N MET A 96 1.53 17.90 -20.52
CA MET A 96 2.65 18.04 -21.46
C MET A 96 2.82 19.48 -21.96
N LEU A 97 1.72 20.22 -22.16
CA LEU A 97 1.76 21.64 -22.53
C LEU A 97 2.23 22.53 -21.37
N ASP A 98 1.82 22.23 -20.16
CA ASP A 98 2.18 23.02 -18.97
C ASP A 98 3.62 22.75 -18.49
N PHE A 99 4.23 21.61 -18.89
CA PHE A 99 5.61 21.21 -18.53
C PHE A 99 6.41 20.77 -19.77
N PRO A 100 6.68 21.68 -20.75
CA PRO A 100 7.28 21.34 -22.02
C PRO A 100 8.74 20.84 -21.92
N GLU A 101 9.47 21.24 -20.86
CA GLU A 101 10.87 20.83 -20.65
C GLU A 101 11.00 19.41 -20.05
N MET A 102 9.90 18.79 -19.65
CA MET A 102 9.91 17.48 -18.99
C MET A 102 9.69 16.34 -20.00
N ASP A 103 10.47 15.25 -19.91
CA ASP A 103 10.23 14.04 -20.75
C ASP A 103 8.97 13.30 -20.23
N ILE A 104 7.80 13.77 -20.69
CA ILE A 104 6.50 13.14 -20.41
C ILE A 104 6.07 12.32 -21.61
N ARG A 105 5.75 11.04 -21.41
CA ARG A 105 5.30 10.16 -22.50
C ARG A 105 4.01 9.45 -22.14
N MET A 106 3.13 9.36 -23.14
CA MET A 106 1.93 8.53 -23.11
C MET A 106 2.24 7.16 -23.72
N VAL A 107 1.84 6.10 -23.02
CA VAL A 107 2.04 4.72 -23.47
C VAL A 107 0.67 4.03 -23.56
N LEU A 108 0.24 3.69 -24.76
CA LEU A 108 -0.96 2.90 -24.99
C LEU A 108 -0.64 1.41 -24.72
N CYS A 109 -1.22 0.86 -23.65
CA CYS A 109 -0.96 -0.50 -23.16
C CYS A 109 -2.02 -1.48 -23.69
N GLY A 110 -1.99 -1.76 -25.00
CA GLY A 110 -3.00 -2.58 -25.66
C GLY A 110 -2.85 -4.09 -25.44
N ARG A 111 -1.70 -4.56 -24.90
CA ARG A 111 -1.46 -5.99 -24.68
C ARG A 111 -1.79 -6.39 -23.25
N LYS A 112 -2.39 -7.59 -23.09
CA LYS A 112 -2.60 -8.17 -21.77
C LYS A 112 -1.35 -8.97 -21.38
N MET A 113 -0.56 -8.46 -20.42
CA MET A 113 0.69 -9.05 -19.97
C MET A 113 0.58 -9.76 -18.61
N GLY A 114 -0.64 -9.99 -18.12
CA GLY A 114 -0.96 -10.66 -16.87
C GLY A 114 -2.40 -10.44 -16.45
N ILE A 115 -2.80 -11.03 -15.32
CA ILE A 115 -4.16 -10.92 -14.78
C ILE A 115 -4.33 -9.60 -14.03
N ASN A 116 -3.27 -9.10 -13.38
CA ASN A 116 -3.27 -7.80 -12.70
C ASN A 116 -3.19 -6.67 -13.76
N PRO A 117 -4.25 -5.88 -13.97
CA PRO A 117 -4.27 -4.87 -15.04
C PRO A 117 -3.30 -3.71 -14.79
N LYS A 118 -3.00 -3.38 -13.52
CA LYS A 118 -1.99 -2.37 -13.17
C LYS A 118 -0.61 -2.82 -13.63
N ILE A 119 -0.21 -4.02 -13.27
CA ILE A 119 1.11 -4.56 -13.62
C ILE A 119 1.21 -4.83 -15.13
N SER A 120 0.14 -5.31 -15.76
CA SER A 120 0.07 -5.48 -17.23
C SER A 120 0.38 -4.17 -17.98
N ASN A 121 -0.09 -3.02 -17.47
CA ASN A 121 0.26 -1.72 -18.03
C ASN A 121 1.71 -1.37 -17.72
N LEU A 122 2.13 -1.54 -16.46
CA LEU A 122 3.47 -1.14 -16.01
C LEU A 122 4.59 -1.91 -16.73
N ILE A 123 4.38 -3.17 -17.11
CA ILE A 123 5.33 -3.95 -17.93
C ILE A 123 5.57 -3.25 -19.29
N GLN A 124 4.51 -2.79 -19.95
CA GLN A 124 4.62 -2.09 -21.22
C GLN A 124 5.25 -0.70 -21.10
N VAL A 125 4.93 -0.02 -19.99
CA VAL A 125 5.52 1.29 -19.62
C VAL A 125 7.01 1.13 -19.30
N GLU A 126 7.41 0.09 -18.56
CA GLU A 126 8.80 -0.21 -18.20
C GLU A 126 9.70 -0.31 -19.44
N GLY A 127 9.19 -0.89 -20.54
CA GLY A 127 9.92 -0.99 -21.81
C GLY A 127 10.29 0.36 -22.43
N GLN A 128 9.67 1.46 -22.02
CA GLN A 128 9.98 2.83 -22.46
C GLN A 128 10.87 3.61 -21.45
N ALA A 129 11.16 3.00 -20.30
CA ALA A 129 11.94 3.64 -19.25
C ALA A 129 13.43 3.67 -19.61
N LYS A 130 14.05 4.84 -19.56
CA LYS A 130 15.46 5.04 -19.97
C LYS A 130 16.44 4.94 -18.81
N HIS A 131 15.99 5.18 -17.56
CA HIS A 131 16.87 5.46 -16.43
C HIS A 131 17.11 4.24 -15.54
N PRO A 132 18.22 4.21 -14.78
CA PRO A 132 18.59 3.08 -13.92
C PRO A 132 17.75 2.98 -12.65
N PHE A 133 17.02 4.04 -12.28
CA PHE A 133 16.09 4.03 -11.16
C PHE A 133 14.68 4.17 -11.69
N LEU A 134 13.80 3.32 -11.18
CA LEU A 134 12.40 3.26 -11.57
C LEU A 134 11.52 3.58 -10.36
N LEU A 135 10.64 4.54 -10.50
CA LEU A 135 9.61 4.84 -9.50
C LEU A 135 8.28 4.27 -9.98
N ILE A 136 7.78 3.27 -9.30
CA ILE A 136 6.45 2.68 -9.53
C ILE A 136 5.50 3.33 -8.54
N CYS A 137 4.43 3.97 -9.04
CA CYS A 137 3.54 4.77 -8.23
C CYS A 137 2.09 4.70 -8.72
N ASP A 138 1.13 4.66 -7.79
CA ASP A 138 -0.29 4.74 -8.14
C ASP A 138 -0.64 6.12 -8.71
N SER A 139 -1.71 6.21 -9.50
CA SER A 139 -2.10 7.43 -10.23
C SER A 139 -2.58 8.55 -9.32
N ASP A 140 -3.15 8.21 -8.18
CA ASP A 140 -3.80 9.07 -7.18
C ASP A 140 -2.87 9.48 -6.03
N ILE A 141 -1.58 9.36 -6.23
CA ILE A 141 -0.55 9.79 -5.26
C ILE A 141 -0.05 11.18 -5.61
N ARG A 142 -0.03 12.06 -4.59
CA ARG A 142 0.54 13.40 -4.62
C ARG A 142 1.77 13.47 -3.72
N VAL A 143 2.77 14.23 -4.17
CA VAL A 143 4.08 14.32 -3.50
C VAL A 143 4.53 15.77 -3.31
N GLY A 144 5.35 16.02 -2.30
CA GLY A 144 6.02 17.29 -2.07
C GLY A 144 7.18 17.51 -3.06
N ARG A 145 7.69 18.74 -3.16
CA ARG A 145 8.75 19.12 -4.10
C ARG A 145 10.08 18.41 -3.86
N ASP A 146 10.40 18.08 -2.63
CA ASP A 146 11.64 17.42 -2.19
C ASP A 146 11.56 15.89 -2.20
N TYR A 147 10.40 15.33 -2.59
CA TYR A 147 10.11 13.90 -2.51
C TYR A 147 11.17 13.04 -3.20
N LEU A 148 11.48 13.31 -4.48
CA LEU A 148 12.42 12.47 -5.24
C LEU A 148 13.82 12.46 -4.62
N ARG A 149 14.32 13.60 -4.14
CA ARG A 149 15.63 13.69 -3.47
C ARG A 149 15.70 12.79 -2.25
N ARG A 150 14.63 12.80 -1.45
CA ARG A 150 14.57 12.05 -0.18
C ARG A 150 14.42 10.55 -0.40
N VAL A 151 13.55 10.13 -1.34
CA VAL A 151 13.30 8.70 -1.56
C VAL A 151 14.41 8.00 -2.32
N ILE A 152 15.18 8.73 -3.13
CA ILE A 152 16.32 8.16 -3.88
C ILE A 152 17.56 7.96 -3.00
N TRP A 153 17.73 8.80 -1.96
CA TRP A 153 18.91 8.84 -1.12
C TRP A 153 19.34 7.49 -0.51
N PRO A 154 18.46 6.65 0.05
CA PRO A 154 18.85 5.34 0.57
C PRO A 154 19.44 4.40 -0.50
N LEU A 155 19.07 4.59 -1.78
CA LEU A 155 19.51 3.73 -2.90
C LEU A 155 20.98 3.96 -3.29
N ARG A 156 21.67 4.97 -2.74
CA ARG A 156 23.12 5.14 -2.91
C ARG A 156 23.91 3.96 -2.34
N ARG A 157 23.32 3.25 -1.37
CA ARG A 157 23.89 2.05 -0.80
C ARG A 157 23.66 0.86 -1.73
N ARG A 158 24.72 0.07 -1.96
CA ARG A 158 24.65 -1.07 -2.89
C ARG A 158 23.66 -2.13 -2.46
N GLU A 159 23.58 -2.38 -1.15
CA GLU A 159 22.67 -3.37 -0.56
C GLU A 159 21.20 -2.99 -0.60
N VAL A 160 20.84 -1.73 -0.85
CA VAL A 160 19.46 -1.28 -0.94
C VAL A 160 18.98 -1.42 -2.38
N GLY A 161 17.99 -2.28 -2.60
CA GLY A 161 17.37 -2.51 -3.91
C GLY A 161 16.10 -1.70 -4.15
N ALA A 162 15.35 -1.39 -3.07
CA ALA A 162 14.13 -0.61 -3.17
C ALA A 162 13.89 0.28 -1.94
N VAL A 163 13.11 1.35 -2.16
CA VAL A 163 12.60 2.25 -1.11
C VAL A 163 11.10 2.39 -1.31
N THR A 164 10.34 2.32 -0.23
CA THR A 164 8.88 2.50 -0.22
C THR A 164 8.45 3.53 0.81
N CYS A 165 7.28 4.15 0.65
CA CYS A 165 6.78 5.17 1.55
C CYS A 165 5.41 4.79 2.10
N MET A 166 5.15 5.20 3.34
CA MET A 166 3.79 5.25 3.86
C MET A 166 3.01 6.39 3.19
N CYS A 167 1.69 6.29 3.23
CA CYS A 167 0.82 7.35 2.77
C CYS A 167 -0.18 7.76 3.87
N HIS A 168 -0.76 8.92 3.72
CA HIS A 168 -1.97 9.32 4.41
C HIS A 168 -3.01 9.77 3.39
N ALA A 169 -4.25 9.41 3.65
CA ALA A 169 -5.32 9.66 2.71
C ALA A 169 -5.83 11.11 2.79
N LEU A 170 -6.04 11.71 1.62
CA LEU A 170 -6.76 12.99 1.48
C LEU A 170 -8.26 12.70 1.40
N SER A 171 -8.93 12.67 2.55
CA SER A 171 -10.35 12.34 2.64
C SER A 171 -11.26 13.45 2.14
N LYS A 172 -12.38 13.05 1.50
CA LYS A 172 -13.57 13.88 1.30
C LYS A 172 -14.79 13.11 1.77
N GLY A 173 -15.63 13.73 2.60
CA GLY A 173 -16.82 13.11 3.15
C GLY A 173 -16.54 12.04 4.21
N MET A 174 -17.61 11.53 4.82
CA MET A 174 -17.53 10.61 5.96
C MET A 174 -16.80 9.29 5.62
N ILE A 175 -17.13 8.70 4.48
CA ILE A 175 -16.55 7.40 4.08
C ILE A 175 -15.05 7.51 3.83
N GLY A 176 -14.62 8.55 3.10
CA GLY A 176 -13.20 8.83 2.92
C GLY A 176 -12.48 9.10 4.24
N THR A 177 -13.15 9.72 5.22
CA THR A 177 -12.60 9.93 6.56
C THR A 177 -12.37 8.61 7.30
N LEU A 178 -13.31 7.65 7.21
CA LEU A 178 -13.14 6.32 7.82
C LEU A 178 -11.95 5.56 7.21
N GLU A 179 -11.76 5.64 5.90
CA GLU A 179 -10.61 5.01 5.25
C GLU A 179 -9.29 5.69 5.63
N ALA A 180 -9.26 7.03 5.66
CA ALA A 180 -8.09 7.78 6.10
C ALA A 180 -7.70 7.42 7.54
N LEU A 181 -8.68 7.34 8.44
CA LEU A 181 -8.48 6.89 9.81
C LEU A 181 -7.91 5.47 9.88
N TRP A 182 -8.50 4.54 9.12
CA TRP A 182 -8.00 3.16 9.09
C TRP A 182 -6.54 3.12 8.62
N GLU A 183 -6.21 3.82 7.54
CA GLU A 183 -4.86 3.85 6.99
C GLU A 183 -3.85 4.42 7.99
N SER A 184 -4.14 5.57 8.61
CA SER A 184 -3.22 6.29 9.47
C SER A 184 -3.16 5.74 10.91
N THR A 185 -4.26 5.16 11.43
CA THR A 185 -4.34 4.74 12.83
C THR A 185 -4.30 3.22 13.04
N GLU A 186 -4.39 2.42 11.97
CA GLU A 186 -4.28 0.96 12.03
C GLU A 186 -3.18 0.46 11.09
N PHE A 187 -3.27 0.68 9.78
CA PHE A 187 -2.32 0.14 8.81
C PHE A 187 -0.89 0.65 9.02
N CYS A 188 -0.68 1.97 9.06
CA CYS A 188 0.66 2.56 9.22
C CYS A 188 1.34 2.19 10.55
N PRO A 189 0.66 2.17 11.71
CA PRO A 189 1.23 1.63 12.94
C PRO A 189 1.74 0.20 12.82
N HIS A 190 0.98 -0.69 12.15
CA HIS A 190 1.41 -2.07 11.90
C HIS A 190 2.66 -2.14 10.99
N VAL A 191 2.73 -1.28 9.96
CA VAL A 191 3.92 -1.18 9.08
C VAL A 191 5.15 -0.73 9.90
N LEU A 192 5.00 0.27 10.76
CA LEU A 192 6.08 0.77 11.62
C LEU A 192 6.56 -0.31 12.60
N ALA A 193 5.63 -1.03 13.22
CA ALA A 193 5.94 -2.15 14.11
C ALA A 193 6.68 -3.27 13.37
N ALA A 194 6.20 -3.69 12.20
CA ALA A 194 6.84 -4.70 11.36
C ALA A 194 8.24 -4.25 10.93
N SER A 195 8.39 -2.99 10.51
CA SER A 195 9.69 -2.40 10.14
C SER A 195 10.72 -2.48 11.27
N ARG A 196 10.26 -2.35 12.53
CA ARG A 196 11.12 -2.38 13.70
C ARG A 196 11.49 -3.81 14.13
N LEU A 197 10.54 -4.75 14.02
CA LEU A 197 10.71 -6.14 14.46
C LEU A 197 11.56 -6.98 13.49
N GLU A 198 11.28 -6.88 12.20
CA GLU A 198 11.84 -7.80 11.19
C GLU A 198 12.47 -7.06 9.99
N GLY A 199 12.43 -5.74 9.98
CA GLY A 199 12.74 -4.94 8.80
C GLY A 199 11.62 -4.97 7.76
N ILE A 200 11.73 -4.13 6.72
CA ILE A 200 10.77 -4.14 5.61
C ILE A 200 11.12 -5.26 4.63
N ARG A 201 10.19 -6.19 4.45
CA ARG A 201 10.27 -7.30 3.50
C ARG A 201 9.20 -7.26 2.42
N PHE A 202 8.60 -6.10 2.21
CA PHE A 202 7.51 -5.85 1.26
C PHE A 202 7.58 -4.41 0.74
N GLY A 203 6.87 -4.13 -0.33
CA GLY A 203 6.61 -2.77 -0.79
C GLY A 203 5.24 -2.29 -0.33
N LEU A 204 5.00 -0.99 -0.41
CA LEU A 204 3.70 -0.33 -0.22
C LEU A 204 3.26 0.27 -1.55
N GLY A 205 2.06 -0.05 -2.00
CA GLY A 205 1.55 0.22 -3.33
C GLY A 205 1.48 1.69 -3.72
N SER A 206 1.45 2.60 -2.72
CA SER A 206 1.47 4.04 -2.95
C SER A 206 2.67 4.47 -3.78
N THR A 207 3.88 3.99 -3.42
CA THR A 207 5.09 4.34 -4.16
C THR A 207 6.27 3.43 -3.80
N ILE A 208 6.99 2.95 -4.81
CA ILE A 208 8.19 2.11 -4.67
C ILE A 208 9.23 2.62 -5.66
N VAL A 209 10.37 3.09 -5.16
CA VAL A 209 11.55 3.34 -6.00
C VAL A 209 12.41 2.10 -5.98
N VAL A 210 12.80 1.60 -7.14
CA VAL A 210 13.59 0.38 -7.30
C VAL A 210 14.78 0.62 -8.21
N LYS A 211 15.91 0.00 -7.92
CA LYS A 211 17.02 -0.11 -8.86
C LYS A 211 16.63 -1.04 -10.01
N ARG A 212 16.88 -0.64 -11.26
CA ARG A 212 16.62 -1.49 -12.42
C ARG A 212 17.31 -2.85 -12.30
N GLU A 213 18.56 -2.90 -11.88
CA GLU A 213 19.30 -4.14 -11.64
C GLU A 213 18.62 -5.08 -10.64
N ALA A 214 18.02 -4.52 -9.57
CA ALA A 214 17.31 -5.31 -8.57
C ALA A 214 15.97 -5.84 -9.12
N LEU A 215 15.29 -5.04 -9.96
CA LEU A 215 14.07 -5.44 -10.64
C LEU A 215 14.34 -6.54 -11.69
N GLU A 216 15.37 -6.38 -12.51
CA GLU A 216 15.78 -7.39 -13.51
C GLU A 216 16.17 -8.71 -12.84
N ARG A 217 16.85 -8.66 -11.71
CA ARG A 217 17.27 -9.86 -10.95
C ARG A 217 16.10 -10.70 -10.45
N ILE A 218 14.94 -10.12 -10.26
CA ILE A 218 13.72 -10.85 -9.87
C ILE A 218 12.85 -11.25 -11.06
N GLY A 219 13.29 -11.02 -12.30
CA GLY A 219 12.55 -11.29 -13.53
C GLY A 219 11.63 -10.16 -13.99
N GLY A 220 11.91 -8.90 -13.59
CA GLY A 220 11.13 -7.72 -13.98
C GLY A 220 9.73 -7.69 -13.36
N LEU A 221 8.92 -6.73 -13.79
CA LEU A 221 7.51 -6.64 -13.39
C LEU A 221 6.67 -7.84 -13.86
N SER A 222 7.09 -8.54 -14.90
CA SER A 222 6.41 -9.75 -15.40
C SER A 222 6.33 -10.83 -14.33
N SER A 223 7.31 -10.91 -13.43
CA SER A 223 7.34 -11.88 -12.35
C SER A 223 6.18 -11.73 -11.34
N ILE A 224 5.53 -10.57 -11.30
CA ILE A 224 4.43 -10.25 -10.37
C ILE A 224 3.10 -9.95 -11.11
N ALA A 225 3.02 -10.22 -12.42
CA ALA A 225 1.90 -9.82 -13.27
C ALA A 225 0.53 -10.42 -12.90
N ASP A 226 0.51 -11.52 -12.15
CA ASP A 226 -0.71 -12.22 -11.75
C ASP A 226 -1.06 -12.07 -10.26
N TYR A 227 -0.25 -11.34 -9.49
CA TYR A 227 -0.44 -11.22 -8.04
C TYR A 227 -1.41 -10.09 -7.68
N LEU A 228 -2.24 -10.34 -6.66
CA LEU A 228 -3.14 -9.32 -6.11
C LEU A 228 -2.37 -8.22 -5.39
N ALA A 229 -1.45 -8.61 -4.52
CA ALA A 229 -0.60 -7.72 -3.75
C ALA A 229 0.76 -7.55 -4.46
N ASP A 230 0.71 -6.89 -5.62
CA ASP A 230 1.87 -6.67 -6.48
C ASP A 230 3.02 -5.96 -5.75
N ASP A 231 2.71 -5.00 -4.93
CA ASP A 231 3.63 -4.25 -4.09
C ASP A 231 4.33 -5.12 -3.05
N TYR A 232 3.55 -5.94 -2.33
CA TYR A 232 4.10 -6.89 -1.37
C TYR A 232 5.10 -7.83 -2.06
N PHE A 233 4.69 -8.46 -3.17
CA PHE A 233 5.53 -9.43 -3.87
C PHE A 233 6.74 -8.78 -4.53
N LEU A 234 6.64 -7.55 -5.04
CA LEU A 234 7.77 -6.78 -5.55
C LEU A 234 8.84 -6.62 -4.47
N GLY A 235 8.46 -6.06 -3.32
CA GLY A 235 9.39 -5.86 -2.21
C GLY A 235 9.94 -7.18 -1.66
N ASN A 236 9.08 -8.21 -1.53
CA ASN A 236 9.48 -9.50 -1.00
C ASN A 236 10.51 -10.22 -1.89
N ARG A 237 10.31 -10.23 -3.21
CA ARG A 237 11.25 -10.82 -4.17
C ARG A 237 12.58 -10.09 -4.21
N ILE A 238 12.58 -8.75 -4.09
CA ILE A 238 13.80 -7.96 -3.98
C ILE A 238 14.61 -8.38 -2.74
N VAL A 239 13.93 -8.60 -1.60
CA VAL A 239 14.59 -9.10 -0.40
C VAL A 239 15.12 -10.53 -0.58
N GLN A 240 14.35 -11.41 -1.22
CA GLN A 240 14.80 -12.78 -1.54
C GLN A 240 16.00 -12.81 -2.50
N ALA A 241 16.12 -11.80 -3.37
CA ALA A 241 17.27 -11.63 -4.26
C ALA A 241 18.52 -11.07 -3.57
N GLY A 242 18.49 -10.87 -2.23
CA GLY A 242 19.62 -10.44 -1.41
C GLY A 242 19.74 -8.93 -1.21
N TYR A 243 18.79 -8.14 -1.70
CA TYR A 243 18.72 -6.70 -1.46
C TYR A 243 17.89 -6.37 -0.20
N ARG A 244 18.06 -5.13 0.27
CA ARG A 244 17.23 -4.57 1.34
C ARG A 244 16.16 -3.67 0.75
N VAL A 245 14.97 -3.69 1.35
CA VAL A 245 13.92 -2.68 1.15
C VAL A 245 13.95 -1.71 2.34
N VAL A 246 13.88 -0.42 2.06
CA VAL A 246 13.92 0.64 3.08
C VAL A 246 12.58 1.35 3.14
N LEU A 247 12.02 1.51 4.33
CA LEU A 247 10.88 2.40 4.56
C LEU A 247 11.41 3.83 4.69
N SER A 248 10.98 4.71 3.79
CA SER A 248 11.32 6.14 3.84
C SER A 248 10.57 6.83 4.98
N ASP A 249 11.16 7.90 5.52
CA ASP A 249 10.50 8.81 6.44
C ASP A 249 9.55 9.80 5.73
N VAL A 250 9.52 9.77 4.39
CA VAL A 250 8.56 10.54 3.59
C VAL A 250 7.21 9.85 3.64
N VAL A 251 6.17 10.64 3.93
CA VAL A 251 4.77 10.22 3.85
C VAL A 251 4.15 10.94 2.66
N VAL A 252 3.57 10.16 1.73
CA VAL A 252 2.93 10.71 0.53
C VAL A 252 1.44 10.89 0.75
N GLU A 253 0.81 11.76 -0.03
CA GLU A 253 -0.64 11.97 0.00
C GLU A 253 -1.33 11.01 -0.99
N HIS A 254 -2.38 10.34 -0.53
CA HIS A 254 -3.17 9.41 -1.33
C HIS A 254 -4.58 9.99 -1.57
N GLY A 255 -4.94 10.19 -2.82
CA GLY A 255 -6.27 10.64 -3.21
C GLY A 255 -7.28 9.51 -3.09
N LEU A 256 -8.28 9.64 -2.20
CA LEU A 256 -9.34 8.63 -2.06
C LEU A 256 -10.50 8.91 -3.03
N SER A 257 -10.91 7.86 -3.75
CA SER A 257 -12.02 7.89 -4.69
C SER A 257 -13.20 6.99 -4.29
N ILE A 258 -13.27 6.57 -3.00
CA ILE A 258 -14.36 5.71 -2.50
C ILE A 258 -15.67 6.50 -2.43
N ARG A 259 -16.72 5.93 -2.98
CA ARG A 259 -18.04 6.57 -3.13
C ARG A 259 -19.10 6.01 -2.18
N SER A 260 -18.94 4.78 -1.69
CA SER A 260 -19.94 4.12 -0.84
C SER A 260 -19.31 3.29 0.28
N PHE A 261 -20.08 3.06 1.35
CA PHE A 261 -19.68 2.19 2.44
C PHE A 261 -19.46 0.74 1.97
N GLY A 262 -20.26 0.28 1.00
CA GLY A 262 -20.06 -1.04 0.39
C GLY A 262 -18.72 -1.18 -0.32
N GLU A 263 -18.26 -0.14 -1.04
CA GLU A 263 -16.93 -0.12 -1.65
C GLU A 263 -15.83 -0.17 -0.60
N LEU A 264 -15.98 0.57 0.52
CA LEU A 264 -15.04 0.52 1.64
C LEU A 264 -14.92 -0.90 2.20
N VAL A 265 -16.04 -1.55 2.49
CA VAL A 265 -16.08 -2.92 3.02
C VAL A 265 -15.43 -3.92 2.05
N LEU A 266 -15.77 -3.86 0.75
CA LEU A 266 -15.19 -4.74 -0.26
C LEU A 266 -13.67 -4.53 -0.41
N ARG A 267 -13.22 -3.28 -0.32
CA ARG A 267 -11.78 -2.94 -0.34
C ARG A 267 -11.07 -3.51 0.88
N GLN A 268 -11.64 -3.35 2.08
CA GLN A 268 -11.10 -3.90 3.31
C GLN A 268 -11.02 -5.43 3.29
N ILE A 269 -12.07 -6.11 2.80
CA ILE A 269 -12.06 -7.56 2.61
C ILE A 269 -10.97 -7.99 1.64
N ARG A 270 -10.79 -7.28 0.53
CA ARG A 270 -9.74 -7.55 -0.45
C ARG A 270 -8.35 -7.44 0.18
N TRP A 271 -8.08 -6.37 0.94
CA TRP A 271 -6.80 -6.18 1.62
C TRP A 271 -6.57 -7.23 2.71
N ASN A 272 -7.56 -7.49 3.55
CA ASN A 272 -7.49 -8.53 4.58
C ASN A 272 -7.18 -9.91 4.00
N ARG A 273 -7.86 -10.32 2.91
CA ARG A 273 -7.59 -11.59 2.22
C ARG A 273 -6.22 -11.61 1.56
N GLY A 274 -5.77 -10.50 1.00
CA GLY A 274 -4.41 -10.33 0.49
C GLY A 274 -3.36 -10.51 1.58
N ILE A 275 -3.47 -9.80 2.70
CA ILE A 275 -2.54 -9.90 3.84
C ILE A 275 -2.53 -11.33 4.40
N ARG A 276 -3.72 -11.97 4.54
CA ARG A 276 -3.82 -13.35 5.02
C ARG A 276 -3.01 -14.33 4.17
N VAL A 277 -3.04 -14.16 2.85
CA VAL A 277 -2.29 -15.04 1.93
C VAL A 277 -0.81 -14.70 1.95
N CYS A 278 -0.45 -13.43 1.92
CA CYS A 278 0.95 -12.99 1.94
C CYS A 278 1.66 -13.30 3.27
N ARG A 279 0.94 -13.19 4.38
CA ARG A 279 1.49 -13.30 5.75
C ARG A 279 0.54 -14.05 6.69
N PRO A 280 0.32 -15.35 6.51
CA PRO A 280 -0.73 -16.10 7.20
C PRO A 280 -0.59 -16.09 8.73
N TRP A 281 0.63 -16.18 9.27
CA TRP A 281 0.88 -16.10 10.71
C TRP A 281 0.74 -14.68 11.24
N GLY A 282 1.26 -13.68 10.51
CA GLY A 282 1.06 -12.27 10.86
C GLY A 282 -0.42 -11.89 10.88
N TYR A 283 -1.20 -12.36 9.90
CA TYR A 283 -2.64 -12.12 9.85
C TYR A 283 -3.40 -12.71 11.07
N ARG A 284 -3.06 -13.93 11.48
CA ARG A 284 -3.62 -14.52 12.71
C ARG A 284 -3.19 -13.75 13.95
N GLY A 285 -1.95 -13.31 13.99
CA GLY A 285 -1.40 -12.49 15.07
C GLY A 285 -2.08 -11.13 15.26
N LEU A 286 -2.79 -10.62 14.25
CA LEU A 286 -3.59 -9.38 14.38
C LEU A 286 -4.66 -9.50 15.47
N LEU A 287 -5.11 -10.70 15.84
CA LEU A 287 -6.01 -10.92 16.99
C LEU A 287 -5.47 -10.26 18.27
N LEU A 288 -4.16 -10.29 18.47
CA LEU A 288 -3.49 -9.72 19.65
C LEU A 288 -3.44 -8.18 19.66
N THR A 289 -3.87 -7.54 18.57
CA THR A 289 -3.85 -6.07 18.42
C THR A 289 -5.23 -5.44 18.54
N TYR A 290 -6.30 -6.25 18.60
CA TYR A 290 -7.68 -5.78 18.73
C TYR A 290 -8.08 -5.54 20.19
N GLY A 291 -7.48 -4.54 20.84
CA GLY A 291 -7.71 -4.24 22.24
C GLY A 291 -9.13 -3.75 22.56
N ILE A 292 -9.78 -2.97 21.67
CA ILE A 292 -11.15 -2.49 21.91
C ILE A 292 -12.16 -3.64 21.98
N PRO A 293 -12.23 -4.58 21.01
CA PRO A 293 -13.08 -5.78 21.15
C PRO A 293 -12.76 -6.62 22.39
N ALA A 294 -11.47 -6.81 22.69
CA ALA A 294 -11.05 -7.58 23.86
C ALA A 294 -11.47 -6.91 25.19
N GLY A 295 -11.30 -5.58 25.28
CA GLY A 295 -11.68 -4.80 26.46
C GLY A 295 -13.20 -4.77 26.68
N LEU A 296 -13.99 -4.65 25.61
CA LEU A 296 -15.45 -4.76 25.69
C LEU A 296 -15.89 -6.16 26.16
N LEU A 297 -15.27 -7.20 25.64
CA LEU A 297 -15.54 -8.58 26.07
C LEU A 297 -15.20 -8.76 27.56
N PHE A 298 -14.05 -8.26 28.01
CA PHE A 298 -13.68 -8.30 29.42
C PHE A 298 -14.68 -7.55 30.32
N LEU A 299 -15.10 -6.35 29.91
CA LEU A 299 -16.08 -5.54 30.63
C LEU A 299 -17.42 -6.28 30.80
N ILE A 300 -17.92 -6.90 29.72
CA ILE A 300 -19.17 -7.66 29.71
C ILE A 300 -19.04 -8.89 30.64
N LEU A 301 -17.98 -9.68 30.46
CA LEU A 301 -17.78 -10.92 31.25
C LEU A 301 -17.50 -10.63 32.72
N SER A 302 -16.92 -9.48 33.08
CA SER A 302 -16.74 -9.05 34.45
C SER A 302 -18.03 -8.54 35.11
N GLY A 303 -19.16 -8.52 34.40
CA GLY A 303 -20.44 -8.01 34.89
C GLY A 303 -20.46 -6.50 35.12
N GLY A 304 -19.65 -5.73 34.39
CA GLY A 304 -19.59 -4.26 34.51
C GLY A 304 -18.92 -3.78 35.82
N THR A 305 -18.06 -4.57 36.41
CA THR A 305 -17.34 -4.19 37.64
C THR A 305 -16.41 -3.01 37.42
N LEU A 306 -16.01 -2.35 38.50
CA LEU A 306 -15.02 -1.27 38.46
C LEU A 306 -13.72 -1.71 37.76
N THR A 307 -13.24 -2.92 38.03
CA THR A 307 -12.08 -3.51 37.37
C THR A 307 -12.29 -3.63 35.86
N GLY A 308 -13.50 -4.07 35.45
CA GLY A 308 -13.86 -4.12 34.00
C GLY A 308 -13.76 -2.77 33.33
N TRP A 309 -14.27 -1.72 33.96
CA TRP A 309 -14.19 -0.35 33.44
C TRP A 309 -12.76 0.19 33.42
N ILE A 310 -11.93 -0.12 34.43
CA ILE A 310 -10.52 0.27 34.48
C ILE A 310 -9.74 -0.38 33.33
N VAL A 311 -9.89 -1.69 33.12
CA VAL A 311 -9.20 -2.41 32.03
C VAL A 311 -9.62 -1.90 30.67
N PHE A 312 -10.93 -1.73 30.43
CA PHE A 312 -11.44 -1.18 29.18
C PHE A 312 -10.93 0.24 28.95
N GLY A 313 -11.03 1.12 29.94
CA GLY A 313 -10.60 2.51 29.87
C GLY A 313 -9.10 2.65 29.60
N ALA A 314 -8.27 1.85 30.26
CA ALA A 314 -6.82 1.83 30.04
C ALA A 314 -6.47 1.36 28.61
N THR A 315 -7.13 0.30 28.14
CA THR A 315 -6.92 -0.24 26.78
C THR A 315 -7.36 0.77 25.72
N ALA A 316 -8.53 1.39 25.88
CA ALA A 316 -9.04 2.41 24.98
C ALA A 316 -8.14 3.65 24.96
N SER A 317 -7.67 4.10 26.13
CA SER A 317 -6.76 5.24 26.23
C SER A 317 -5.43 4.98 25.51
N ALA A 318 -4.84 3.79 25.70
CA ALA A 318 -3.62 3.40 25.00
C ALA A 318 -3.83 3.35 23.47
N ARG A 319 -4.97 2.82 23.02
CA ARG A 319 -5.34 2.78 21.60
C ARG A 319 -5.49 4.18 21.00
N LEU A 320 -6.19 5.07 21.69
CA LEU A 320 -6.38 6.45 21.24
C LEU A 320 -5.05 7.23 21.27
N ALA A 321 -4.21 7.00 22.27
CA ALA A 321 -2.86 7.58 22.31
C ALA A 321 -2.01 7.16 21.11
N MET A 322 -2.03 5.86 20.74
CA MET A 322 -1.35 5.37 19.54
C MET A 322 -1.91 6.02 18.28
N ALA A 323 -3.23 6.07 18.11
CA ALA A 323 -3.88 6.70 16.95
C ALA A 323 -3.52 8.18 16.84
N TYR A 324 -3.50 8.92 17.95
CA TYR A 324 -3.10 10.32 17.97
C TYR A 324 -1.63 10.51 17.64
N VAL A 325 -0.74 9.78 18.31
CA VAL A 325 0.72 9.96 18.12
C VAL A 325 1.13 9.55 16.71
N VAL A 326 0.69 8.40 16.21
CA VAL A 326 1.08 7.95 14.88
C VAL A 326 0.31 8.71 13.80
N GLY A 327 -1.02 8.68 13.82
CA GLY A 327 -1.86 9.26 12.78
C GLY A 327 -1.81 10.79 12.75
N ALA A 328 -2.14 11.42 13.88
CA ALA A 328 -2.30 12.88 13.93
C ALA A 328 -0.97 13.64 13.98
N ARG A 329 0.03 13.13 14.72
CA ARG A 329 1.30 13.84 14.94
C ARG A 329 2.37 13.51 13.90
N PHE A 330 2.65 12.21 13.66
CA PHE A 330 3.72 11.81 12.76
C PHE A 330 3.31 11.76 11.29
N LEU A 331 2.13 11.19 10.98
CA LEU A 331 1.61 11.13 9.61
C LEU A 331 0.90 12.42 9.19
N ASN A 332 0.67 13.35 10.12
CA ASN A 332 0.00 14.65 9.90
C ASN A 332 -1.42 14.51 9.31
N ASP A 333 -2.10 13.40 9.60
CA ASP A 333 -3.45 13.15 9.11
C ASP A 333 -4.49 14.02 9.86
N ARG A 334 -5.21 14.85 9.09
CA ARG A 334 -6.27 15.72 9.61
C ARG A 334 -7.46 14.91 10.12
N SER A 335 -7.77 13.77 9.47
CA SER A 335 -8.86 12.89 9.89
C SER A 335 -8.60 12.33 11.28
N ALA A 336 -7.37 11.87 11.55
CA ALA A 336 -6.96 11.38 12.86
C ALA A 336 -7.04 12.46 13.95
N ARG A 337 -6.81 13.74 13.62
CA ARG A 337 -6.97 14.84 14.59
C ARG A 337 -8.42 15.13 14.92
N SER A 338 -9.31 15.11 13.93
CA SER A 338 -10.68 15.59 14.08
C SER A 338 -11.67 14.47 14.49
N PHE A 339 -11.38 13.22 14.14
CA PHE A 339 -12.29 12.10 14.29
C PHE A 339 -11.71 10.96 15.15
N LEU A 340 -10.82 11.29 16.10
CA LEU A 340 -10.20 10.31 16.99
C LEU A 340 -11.24 9.48 17.77
N TRP A 341 -12.40 10.08 18.09
CA TRP A 341 -13.52 9.41 18.77
C TRP A 341 -14.11 8.24 17.95
N ALA A 342 -13.94 8.23 16.61
CA ALA A 342 -14.45 7.18 15.75
C ALA A 342 -13.53 5.93 15.71
N VAL A 343 -12.30 6.03 16.22
CA VAL A 343 -11.33 4.93 16.22
C VAL A 343 -11.85 3.67 16.91
N PRO A 344 -12.54 3.72 18.09
CA PRO A 344 -13.09 2.52 18.69
C PRO A 344 -14.15 1.82 17.82
N LEU A 345 -14.99 2.56 17.11
CA LEU A 345 -15.96 2.00 16.17
C LEU A 345 -15.28 1.36 14.97
N LEU A 346 -14.22 2.00 14.48
CA LEU A 346 -13.40 1.48 13.40
C LEU A 346 -12.73 0.16 13.79
N ASP A 347 -12.20 0.06 15.02
CA ASP A 347 -11.58 -1.17 15.53
C ASP A 347 -12.57 -2.33 15.61
N LEU A 348 -13.83 -2.06 16.00
CA LEU A 348 -14.88 -3.08 16.01
C LEU A 348 -15.19 -3.56 14.58
N MET A 349 -15.29 -2.61 13.63
CA MET A 349 -15.49 -2.95 12.21
C MET A 349 -14.29 -3.76 11.66
N SER A 350 -13.07 -3.33 11.94
CA SER A 350 -11.85 -4.02 11.51
C SER A 350 -11.77 -5.43 12.06
N PHE A 351 -12.12 -5.63 13.34
CA PHE A 351 -12.19 -6.95 13.96
C PHE A 351 -13.19 -7.87 13.25
N VAL A 352 -14.40 -7.38 12.96
CA VAL A 352 -15.42 -8.15 12.24
C VAL A 352 -14.94 -8.51 10.83
N LEU A 353 -14.34 -7.55 10.10
CA LEU A 353 -13.82 -7.78 8.75
C LEU A 353 -12.62 -8.71 8.75
N TRP A 354 -11.75 -8.63 9.76
CA TRP A 354 -10.68 -9.58 9.99
C TRP A 354 -11.21 -11.00 10.20
N ALA A 355 -12.17 -11.18 11.10
CA ALA A 355 -12.79 -12.49 11.38
C ALA A 355 -13.49 -13.06 10.13
N PHE A 356 -14.27 -12.23 9.43
CA PHE A 356 -14.91 -12.61 8.16
C PHE A 356 -13.89 -13.03 7.10
N SER A 357 -12.76 -12.37 7.03
CA SER A 357 -11.74 -12.63 6.02
C SER A 357 -10.84 -13.83 6.36
N LEU A 358 -10.99 -14.48 7.53
CA LEU A 358 -10.34 -15.77 7.83
C LEU A 358 -10.83 -16.89 6.89
N VAL A 359 -12.06 -16.75 6.40
CA VAL A 359 -12.67 -17.69 5.45
C VAL A 359 -12.88 -17.05 4.09
N GLY A 360 -13.01 -17.90 3.06
CA GLY A 360 -13.22 -17.46 1.69
C GLY A 360 -11.92 -16.96 1.03
N ASN A 361 -11.93 -16.94 -0.28
CA ASN A 361 -10.79 -16.51 -1.11
C ASN A 361 -11.21 -15.72 -2.35
N THR A 362 -12.46 -15.23 -2.37
CA THR A 362 -13.00 -14.42 -3.46
C THR A 362 -12.72 -12.94 -3.18
N VAL A 363 -12.18 -12.20 -4.14
CA VAL A 363 -11.93 -10.77 -4.05
C VAL A 363 -12.61 -10.03 -5.19
N TYR A 364 -13.20 -8.88 -4.87
CA TYR A 364 -13.77 -7.97 -5.85
C TYR A 364 -12.79 -6.82 -6.12
N TRP A 365 -12.43 -6.61 -7.40
CA TRP A 365 -11.49 -5.59 -7.80
C TRP A 365 -11.79 -5.04 -9.20
N ARG A 366 -11.90 -3.71 -9.32
CA ARG A 366 -12.17 -3.01 -10.58
C ARG A 366 -13.35 -3.58 -11.37
N GLY A 367 -14.48 -3.81 -10.70
CA GLY A 367 -15.69 -4.32 -11.34
C GLY A 367 -15.70 -5.81 -11.65
N ARG A 368 -14.66 -6.56 -11.28
CA ARG A 368 -14.53 -7.99 -11.56
C ARG A 368 -14.29 -8.79 -10.29
N THR A 369 -14.74 -10.03 -10.31
CA THR A 369 -14.54 -10.98 -9.21
C THR A 369 -13.42 -11.96 -9.56
N PHE A 370 -12.51 -12.17 -8.61
CA PHE A 370 -11.38 -13.09 -8.74
C PHE A 370 -11.35 -14.05 -7.57
N LYS A 371 -10.82 -15.24 -7.81
CA LYS A 371 -10.41 -16.17 -6.78
C LYS A 371 -8.94 -15.95 -6.46
N LEU A 372 -8.59 -15.84 -5.18
CA LEU A 372 -7.22 -15.69 -4.72
C LEU A 372 -6.64 -17.08 -4.43
N THR A 373 -5.55 -17.43 -5.07
CA THR A 373 -4.85 -18.70 -4.83
C THR A 373 -4.06 -18.65 -3.52
N ARG A 374 -3.58 -19.80 -3.03
CA ARG A 374 -2.74 -19.87 -1.82
C ARG A 374 -1.41 -19.14 -1.99
N GLU A 375 -0.91 -19.02 -3.22
CA GLU A 375 0.32 -18.30 -3.56
C GLU A 375 0.11 -16.79 -3.72
N GLY A 376 -1.14 -16.29 -3.63
CA GLY A 376 -1.47 -14.87 -3.77
C GLY A 376 -1.75 -14.42 -5.21
N LYS A 377 -1.89 -15.37 -6.15
CA LYS A 377 -2.25 -15.05 -7.53
C LYS A 377 -3.76 -14.88 -7.69
N LEU A 378 -4.14 -14.03 -8.63
CA LEU A 378 -5.50 -13.86 -9.09
C LEU A 378 -5.87 -14.96 -10.08
N SER A 379 -7.07 -15.53 -9.95
CA SER A 379 -7.68 -16.43 -10.93
C SER A 379 -9.06 -15.86 -11.28
N PRO A 380 -9.33 -15.53 -12.56
CA PRO A 380 -10.64 -15.01 -12.94
C PRO A 380 -11.73 -16.03 -12.64
N ILE A 381 -12.85 -15.59 -12.09
CA ILE A 381 -14.08 -16.39 -12.00
C ILE A 381 -14.84 -16.09 -13.29
N LEU A 382 -14.86 -17.05 -14.20
CA LEU A 382 -15.68 -16.96 -15.40
C LEU A 382 -17.16 -17.12 -15.00
N PRO A 383 -18.09 -16.34 -15.58
CA PRO A 383 -19.52 -16.61 -15.43
C PRO A 383 -19.82 -18.05 -15.89
N GLU A 384 -20.73 -18.74 -15.20
CA GLU A 384 -21.19 -20.06 -15.62
C GLU A 384 -21.67 -19.99 -17.09
N GLY A 385 -21.05 -20.77 -17.97
CA GLY A 385 -21.35 -20.80 -19.41
C GLY A 385 -20.32 -20.10 -20.33
N ALA A 386 -19.30 -19.44 -19.82
CA ALA A 386 -18.22 -18.90 -20.64
C ALA A 386 -17.20 -20.01 -20.95
N VAL A 387 -17.14 -20.44 -22.20
CA VAL A 387 -16.12 -21.37 -22.69
C VAL A 387 -14.73 -20.75 -22.48
N SER A 388 -13.86 -21.48 -21.78
CA SER A 388 -12.46 -21.13 -21.65
C SER A 388 -11.80 -21.19 -23.04
N ILE A 389 -11.58 -20.02 -23.64
CA ILE A 389 -10.67 -19.93 -24.77
C ILE A 389 -9.27 -20.08 -24.17
N GLU A 390 -8.72 -21.27 -24.23
CA GLU A 390 -7.29 -21.51 -24.02
C GLU A 390 -6.54 -20.64 -25.03
N VAL A 391 -5.93 -19.58 -24.55
CA VAL A 391 -4.93 -18.85 -25.34
C VAL A 391 -3.70 -19.74 -25.37
N LYS A 392 -3.59 -20.58 -26.43
CA LYS A 392 -2.36 -21.27 -26.74
C LYS A 392 -1.24 -20.25 -26.86
N GLU A 393 -0.17 -20.48 -26.13
CA GLU A 393 1.07 -19.71 -26.23
C GLU A 393 1.61 -19.76 -27.67
N PRO A 394 1.91 -18.62 -28.31
CA PRO A 394 2.64 -18.59 -29.56
C PRO A 394 4.13 -18.32 -29.27
N TYR A 395 4.82 -19.26 -28.67
CA TYR A 395 6.29 -19.31 -28.73
C TYR A 395 6.76 -20.76 -28.75
N GLU A 396 6.65 -21.42 -29.92
CA GLU A 396 7.61 -22.44 -30.32
C GLU A 396 8.32 -21.96 -31.58
N THR A 397 9.62 -21.75 -31.40
CA THR A 397 10.72 -21.91 -32.32
C THR A 397 10.57 -21.52 -33.80
N ALA A 398 11.19 -20.41 -34.12
CA ALA A 398 11.84 -20.22 -35.40
C ALA A 398 13.37 -20.25 -35.21
N SER A 399 13.92 -21.45 -34.96
CA SER A 399 15.31 -21.75 -35.23
C SER A 399 15.38 -22.69 -36.44
N ALA A 400 16.25 -22.33 -37.36
CA ALA A 400 16.68 -23.03 -38.56
C ALA A 400 15.87 -22.80 -39.85
N VAL A 401 16.38 -21.85 -40.66
CA VAL A 401 16.82 -22.21 -42.01
C VAL A 401 17.97 -21.29 -42.42
N THR A 402 19.17 -21.78 -42.30
CA THR A 402 20.33 -21.44 -43.11
C THR A 402 20.19 -22.06 -44.46
N ARG A 403 20.16 -21.26 -45.54
CA ARG A 403 20.93 -21.52 -46.75
C ARG A 403 20.89 -20.29 -47.67
#